data_ec1e2a69505260b595496d3abc577e9c
#
_entry.id   ec1e2a69505260b595496d3abc577e9c
#
_cell.length_a   1.000
_cell.length_b   1.000
_cell.length_c   1.000
_cell.angle_alpha   90.00
_cell.angle_beta   90.00
_cell.angle_gamma   90.00
#
_symmetry.space_group_name_H-M   'P 1'
#
loop_
_entity.id
_entity.type
_entity.pdbx_description
1 polymer ?
#
loop_
_entity_poly.entity_id
_entity_poly.type
_entity_poly.pdbx_seq_one_letter_code
_entity_poly.pdbx_strand_id
1 'polypeptide(L)'
;MPKKPPAGPLIGYARVSTQGQDLAQQRTTLRESGCTRIFEEKVSGAKRDRPELGRLLDHLRADDVVTVTRLDRLARSTRDLLEIAERIKEAGAGLRSLAEPWADTTTPAGRMVLTVFAGMADFERSLIVERTSTGRIAAKARGVRFGPRPALAAEQIAHARQLIETAGKPVAEVARLLGVHRATLYRALEKHQ
;
A
#
# COMPACT_ATOMS: atom_id res chain seq x y z
N MET A 1 1.97 29.13 -18.99
CA MET A 1 0.53 29.37 -19.19
C MET A 1 -0.24 28.56 -18.17
N PRO A 2 -1.20 29.13 -17.43
CA PRO A 2 -2.03 28.33 -16.53
C PRO A 2 -2.83 27.32 -17.37
N LYS A 3 -2.68 26.04 -17.07
CA LYS A 3 -3.43 24.96 -17.70
C LYS A 3 -4.91 25.18 -17.43
N LYS A 4 -5.74 25.29 -18.48
CA LYS A 4 -7.19 25.40 -18.37
C LYS A 4 -7.70 24.30 -17.41
N PRO A 5 -8.65 24.58 -16.50
CA PRO A 5 -9.23 23.54 -15.66
C PRO A 5 -9.76 22.40 -16.55
N PRO A 6 -9.61 21.13 -16.14
CA PRO A 6 -10.08 20.00 -16.92
C PRO A 6 -11.57 20.18 -17.20
N ALA A 7 -11.92 20.17 -18.48
CA ALA A 7 -13.28 20.34 -18.99
C ALA A 7 -13.82 19.03 -19.59
N GLY A 8 -13.17 17.91 -19.26
CA GLY A 8 -13.54 16.58 -19.72
C GLY A 8 -14.77 16.02 -19.04
N PRO A 9 -15.19 14.81 -19.44
CA PRO A 9 -16.35 14.15 -18.88
C PRO A 9 -16.20 13.86 -17.37
N LEU A 10 -17.28 14.02 -16.62
CA LEU A 10 -17.35 13.65 -15.22
C LEU A 10 -17.58 12.15 -15.10
N ILE A 11 -16.68 11.48 -14.38
CA ILE A 11 -16.72 10.04 -14.13
C ILE A 11 -16.99 9.82 -12.65
N GLY A 12 -18.15 9.24 -12.31
CA GLY A 12 -18.56 8.99 -10.92
C GLY A 12 -17.94 7.73 -10.34
N TYR A 13 -17.63 7.77 -9.04
CA TYR A 13 -17.34 6.57 -8.26
C TYR A 13 -18.22 6.54 -7.02
N ALA A 14 -18.92 5.42 -6.82
CA ALA A 14 -19.80 5.19 -5.68
C ALA A 14 -19.40 3.90 -4.96
N ARG A 15 -19.35 3.94 -3.61
CA ARG A 15 -18.98 2.77 -2.79
C ARG A 15 -19.88 2.61 -1.58
N VAL A 16 -20.30 1.34 -1.34
CA VAL A 16 -21.03 0.95 -0.12
C VAL A 16 -20.44 -0.31 0.49
N SER A 17 -20.63 -0.49 1.81
CA SER A 17 -20.17 -1.69 2.52
C SER A 17 -21.16 -2.86 2.37
N THR A 18 -22.46 -2.65 2.57
CA THR A 18 -23.47 -3.74 2.58
C THR A 18 -24.90 -3.31 2.31
N GLN A 19 -25.27 -2.05 2.51
CA GLN A 19 -26.66 -1.59 2.35
C GLN A 19 -26.89 -0.89 1.01
N GLY A 20 -27.80 -1.45 0.20
CA GLY A 20 -28.08 -1.00 -1.17
C GLY A 20 -28.71 0.40 -1.30
N GLN A 21 -29.38 0.92 -0.25
CA GLN A 21 -30.04 2.23 -0.31
C GLN A 21 -29.06 3.38 -0.48
N ASP A 22 -27.91 3.37 0.21
CA ASP A 22 -26.87 4.41 0.10
C ASP A 22 -26.24 4.43 -1.31
N LEU A 23 -26.14 3.29 -2.00
CA LEU A 23 -25.59 3.24 -3.38
C LEU A 23 -26.52 3.92 -4.38
N ALA A 24 -27.82 3.69 -4.27
CA ALA A 24 -28.83 4.30 -5.15
C ALA A 24 -28.81 5.84 -4.99
N GLN A 25 -28.73 6.33 -3.76
CA GLN A 25 -28.64 7.76 -3.48
C GLN A 25 -27.33 8.37 -4.05
N GLN A 26 -26.17 7.75 -3.83
CA GLN A 26 -24.91 8.22 -4.41
C GLN A 26 -24.99 8.28 -5.93
N ARG A 27 -25.54 7.25 -6.57
CA ARG A 27 -25.73 7.21 -8.02
C ARG A 27 -26.59 8.35 -8.54
N THR A 28 -27.71 8.63 -7.88
CA THR A 28 -28.61 9.75 -8.24
C THR A 28 -27.84 11.07 -8.13
N THR A 29 -27.20 11.35 -7.01
CA THR A 29 -26.42 12.57 -6.79
C THR A 29 -25.28 12.74 -7.83
N LEU A 30 -24.57 11.67 -8.17
CA LEU A 30 -23.52 11.70 -9.19
C LEU A 30 -24.09 11.98 -10.59
N ARG A 31 -25.26 11.42 -10.94
CA ARG A 31 -25.93 11.71 -12.21
C ARG A 31 -26.39 13.16 -12.28
N GLU A 32 -27.00 13.67 -11.22
CA GLU A 32 -27.42 15.06 -11.11
C GLU A 32 -26.25 16.04 -11.21
N SER A 33 -25.06 15.63 -10.73
CA SER A 33 -23.84 16.43 -10.90
C SER A 33 -23.24 16.36 -12.30
N GLY A 34 -23.83 15.60 -13.24
CA GLY A 34 -23.41 15.50 -14.64
C GLY A 34 -22.44 14.36 -14.95
N CYS A 35 -22.30 13.36 -14.07
CA CYS A 35 -21.47 12.18 -14.35
C CYS A 35 -22.07 11.36 -15.50
N THR A 36 -21.28 11.16 -16.56
CA THR A 36 -21.68 10.39 -17.75
C THR A 36 -21.53 8.89 -17.56
N ARG A 37 -20.59 8.47 -16.71
CA ARG A 37 -20.30 7.08 -16.35
C ARG A 37 -20.10 6.99 -14.85
N ILE A 38 -20.60 5.92 -14.22
CA ILE A 38 -20.45 5.68 -12.77
C ILE A 38 -19.95 4.26 -12.55
N PHE A 39 -18.84 4.13 -11.80
CA PHE A 39 -18.31 2.88 -11.32
C PHE A 39 -18.84 2.62 -9.91
N GLU A 40 -19.43 1.45 -9.68
CA GLU A 40 -20.13 1.13 -8.45
C GLU A 40 -19.46 -0.04 -7.72
N GLU A 41 -18.97 0.19 -6.52
CA GLU A 41 -18.26 -0.78 -5.70
C GLU A 41 -19.10 -1.26 -4.51
N LYS A 42 -19.33 -2.56 -4.41
CA LYS A 42 -19.99 -3.19 -3.26
C LYS A 42 -18.96 -4.01 -2.47
N VAL A 43 -18.21 -3.37 -1.60
CA VAL A 43 -17.14 -4.02 -0.84
C VAL A 43 -17.12 -3.53 0.61
N SER A 44 -17.13 -4.47 1.57
CA SER A 44 -16.97 -4.15 2.99
C SER A 44 -15.63 -3.43 3.24
N GLY A 45 -15.61 -2.50 4.20
CA GLY A 45 -14.42 -1.69 4.52
C GLY A 45 -13.14 -2.48 4.81
N ALA A 46 -13.28 -3.78 5.19
CA ALA A 46 -12.15 -4.67 5.50
C ALA A 46 -11.48 -5.29 4.25
N LYS A 47 -12.17 -5.44 3.13
CA LYS A 47 -11.58 -6.01 1.92
C LYS A 47 -10.76 -4.95 1.19
N ARG A 48 -9.49 -5.27 0.91
CA ARG A 48 -8.55 -4.40 0.18
C ARG A 48 -8.83 -4.32 -1.32
N ASP A 49 -9.49 -5.33 -1.87
CA ASP A 49 -9.76 -5.44 -3.29
C ASP A 49 -10.93 -4.55 -3.72
N ARG A 50 -10.68 -3.65 -4.65
CA ARG A 50 -11.63 -2.67 -5.22
C ARG A 50 -11.52 -2.70 -6.74
N PRO A 51 -12.05 -3.76 -7.38
CA PRO A 51 -11.93 -3.94 -8.82
C PRO A 51 -12.53 -2.79 -9.63
N GLU A 52 -13.64 -2.21 -9.18
CA GLU A 52 -14.27 -1.11 -9.92
C GLU A 52 -13.48 0.19 -9.82
N LEU A 53 -12.84 0.46 -8.67
CA LEU A 53 -11.89 1.57 -8.57
C LEU A 53 -10.67 1.34 -9.48
N GLY A 54 -10.13 0.12 -9.50
CA GLY A 54 -9.05 -0.24 -10.42
C GLY A 54 -9.43 0.02 -11.87
N ARG A 55 -10.58 -0.49 -12.32
CA ARG A 55 -11.11 -0.25 -13.67
C ARG A 55 -11.31 1.23 -13.97
N LEU A 56 -11.83 2.01 -13.02
CA LEU A 56 -11.97 3.45 -13.20
C LEU A 56 -10.60 4.07 -13.48
N LEU A 57 -9.61 3.82 -12.61
CA LEU A 57 -8.28 4.41 -12.72
C LEU A 57 -7.56 4.02 -14.01
N ASP A 58 -7.73 2.77 -14.46
CA ASP A 58 -7.14 2.26 -15.70
C ASP A 58 -7.79 2.82 -16.99
N HIS A 59 -9.02 3.35 -16.88
CA HIS A 59 -9.76 3.94 -18.01
C HIS A 59 -9.67 5.47 -18.07
N LEU A 60 -9.02 6.12 -17.10
CA LEU A 60 -8.88 7.57 -17.08
C LEU A 60 -8.10 8.10 -18.28
N ARG A 61 -8.57 9.23 -18.78
CA ARG A 61 -7.91 10.00 -19.85
C ARG A 61 -7.58 11.40 -19.33
N ALA A 62 -6.70 12.07 -20.03
CA ALA A 62 -6.41 13.47 -19.75
C ALA A 62 -7.70 14.31 -19.82
N ASP A 63 -7.81 15.23 -18.86
CA ASP A 63 -8.96 16.12 -18.67
C ASP A 63 -10.23 15.47 -18.10
N ASP A 64 -10.31 14.13 -17.91
CA ASP A 64 -11.40 13.49 -17.15
C ASP A 64 -11.46 14.02 -15.71
N VAL A 65 -12.64 14.01 -15.09
CA VAL A 65 -12.80 14.40 -13.69
C VAL A 65 -13.49 13.28 -12.91
N VAL A 66 -12.71 12.62 -12.04
CA VAL A 66 -13.26 11.66 -11.09
C VAL A 66 -14.08 12.40 -10.05
N THR A 67 -15.37 12.10 -9.97
CA THR A 67 -16.32 12.76 -9.07
C THR A 67 -16.84 11.75 -8.06
N VAL A 68 -16.80 12.11 -6.78
CA VAL A 68 -17.34 11.32 -5.68
C VAL A 68 -18.32 12.15 -4.85
N THR A 69 -19.26 11.51 -4.20
CA THR A 69 -20.17 12.22 -3.28
C THR A 69 -19.44 12.72 -2.06
N ARG A 70 -18.49 11.90 -1.51
CA ARG A 70 -17.65 12.20 -0.36
C ARG A 70 -16.30 11.48 -0.48
N LEU A 71 -15.25 12.04 0.11
CA LEU A 71 -13.92 11.44 0.11
C LEU A 71 -13.84 10.09 0.83
N ASP A 72 -14.66 9.87 1.87
CA ASP A 72 -14.72 8.60 2.60
C ASP A 72 -15.33 7.45 1.75
N ARG A 73 -16.00 7.77 0.66
CA ARG A 73 -16.43 6.79 -0.35
C ARG A 73 -15.29 6.40 -1.30
N LEU A 74 -14.39 7.32 -1.58
CA LEU A 74 -13.23 7.07 -2.43
C LEU A 74 -12.12 6.35 -1.68
N ALA A 75 -11.75 6.85 -0.52
CA ALA A 75 -10.59 6.41 0.24
C ALA A 75 -10.96 5.91 1.64
N ARG A 76 -10.08 5.10 2.24
CA ARG A 76 -10.23 4.53 3.59
C ARG A 76 -9.34 5.22 4.61
N SER A 77 -8.36 5.94 4.15
CA SER A 77 -7.42 6.71 4.94
C SER A 77 -6.86 7.86 4.12
N THR A 78 -6.26 8.83 4.78
CA THR A 78 -5.58 9.94 4.11
C THR A 78 -4.52 9.44 3.13
N ARG A 79 -3.76 8.43 3.50
CA ARG A 79 -2.75 7.82 2.64
C ARG A 79 -3.36 7.20 1.37
N ASP A 80 -4.43 6.41 1.51
CA ASP A 80 -5.16 5.82 0.39
C ASP A 80 -5.72 6.91 -0.55
N LEU A 81 -6.22 8.03 0.04
CA LEU A 81 -6.66 9.19 -0.74
C LEU A 81 -5.54 9.80 -1.57
N LEU A 82 -4.38 10.00 -0.97
CA LEU A 82 -3.24 10.61 -1.66
C LEU A 82 -2.68 9.70 -2.76
N GLU A 83 -2.61 8.39 -2.53
CA GLU A 83 -2.21 7.40 -3.54
C GLU A 83 -3.18 7.39 -4.73
N ILE A 84 -4.49 7.46 -4.49
CA ILE A 84 -5.51 7.55 -5.55
C ILE A 84 -5.41 8.89 -6.28
N ALA A 85 -5.28 10.01 -5.55
CA ALA A 85 -5.18 11.34 -6.13
C ALA A 85 -3.93 11.49 -7.03
N GLU A 86 -2.81 10.89 -6.65
CA GLU A 86 -1.59 10.89 -7.49
C GLU A 86 -1.80 10.08 -8.77
N ARG A 87 -2.42 8.89 -8.72
CA ARG A 87 -2.77 8.13 -9.93
C ARG A 87 -3.70 8.89 -10.86
N ILE A 88 -4.70 9.58 -10.31
CA ILE A 88 -5.62 10.44 -11.10
C ILE A 88 -4.83 11.55 -11.79
N LYS A 89 -3.92 12.19 -11.08
CA LYS A 89 -3.04 13.26 -11.59
C LYS A 89 -2.07 12.75 -12.67
N GLU A 90 -1.46 11.57 -12.49
CA GLU A 90 -0.59 10.91 -13.46
C GLU A 90 -1.32 10.64 -14.79
N ALA A 91 -2.60 10.27 -14.71
CA ALA A 91 -3.47 10.13 -15.89
C ALA A 91 -3.84 11.49 -16.55
N GLY A 92 -3.44 12.61 -15.95
CA GLY A 92 -3.82 13.95 -16.42
C GLY A 92 -5.25 14.34 -16.09
N ALA A 93 -5.91 13.59 -15.18
CA ALA A 93 -7.29 13.77 -14.76
C ALA A 93 -7.40 14.61 -13.48
N GLY A 94 -8.62 15.05 -13.15
CA GLY A 94 -8.95 15.76 -11.93
C GLY A 94 -9.75 14.90 -10.94
N LEU A 95 -9.74 15.30 -9.67
CA LEU A 95 -10.57 14.74 -8.60
C LEU A 95 -11.50 15.82 -8.08
N ARG A 96 -12.78 15.50 -7.89
CA ARG A 96 -13.78 16.37 -7.27
C ARG A 96 -14.60 15.60 -6.24
N SER A 97 -14.73 16.16 -5.05
CA SER A 97 -15.71 15.73 -4.07
C SER A 97 -16.88 16.72 -3.98
N LEU A 98 -18.10 16.20 -3.98
CA LEU A 98 -19.30 17.06 -3.90
C LEU A 98 -19.51 17.61 -2.49
N ALA A 99 -19.18 16.84 -1.45
CA ALA A 99 -19.33 17.26 -0.06
C ALA A 99 -18.12 18.05 0.45
N GLU A 100 -16.94 17.89 -0.16
CA GLU A 100 -15.70 18.55 0.25
C GLU A 100 -15.13 19.43 -0.91
N PRO A 101 -15.63 20.66 -1.09
CA PRO A 101 -15.20 21.54 -2.20
C PRO A 101 -13.69 21.87 -2.20
N TRP A 102 -13.04 21.83 -1.03
CA TRP A 102 -11.60 22.02 -0.88
C TRP A 102 -10.77 20.90 -1.55
N ALA A 103 -11.35 19.74 -1.81
CA ALA A 103 -10.70 18.60 -2.46
C ALA A 103 -10.89 18.58 -3.99
N ASP A 104 -11.30 19.69 -4.60
CA ASP A 104 -11.44 19.80 -6.05
C ASP A 104 -10.10 20.15 -6.71
N THR A 105 -9.40 19.13 -7.22
CA THR A 105 -8.10 19.32 -7.90
C THR A 105 -8.20 19.97 -9.28
N THR A 106 -9.41 20.19 -9.78
CA THR A 106 -9.60 20.98 -11.01
C THR A 106 -9.29 22.46 -10.75
N THR A 107 -9.35 22.89 -9.47
CA THR A 107 -9.01 24.24 -9.03
C THR A 107 -7.56 24.35 -8.54
N PRO A 108 -6.90 25.51 -8.68
CA PRO A 108 -5.57 25.74 -8.11
C PRO A 108 -5.55 25.56 -6.58
N ALA A 109 -6.58 26.01 -5.87
CA ALA A 109 -6.69 25.92 -4.42
C ALA A 109 -6.78 24.45 -3.95
N GLY A 110 -7.63 23.63 -4.60
CA GLY A 110 -7.75 22.21 -4.25
C GLY A 110 -6.47 21.43 -4.54
N ARG A 111 -5.77 21.72 -5.64
CA ARG A 111 -4.43 21.15 -5.88
C ARG A 111 -3.43 21.51 -4.80
N MET A 112 -3.40 22.77 -4.37
CA MET A 112 -2.53 23.23 -3.27
C MET A 112 -2.82 22.47 -1.98
N VAL A 113 -4.10 22.36 -1.60
CA VAL A 113 -4.51 21.67 -0.37
C VAL A 113 -4.05 20.21 -0.39
N LEU A 114 -4.30 19.47 -1.47
CA LEU A 114 -3.86 18.07 -1.56
C LEU A 114 -2.33 17.93 -1.57
N THR A 115 -1.59 18.87 -2.15
CA THR A 115 -0.12 18.90 -2.09
C THR A 115 0.38 19.08 -0.66
N VAL A 116 -0.25 19.93 0.14
CA VAL A 116 0.08 20.10 1.56
C VAL A 116 -0.18 18.82 2.35
N PHE A 117 -1.33 18.16 2.13
CA PHE A 117 -1.64 16.88 2.78
C PHE A 117 -0.64 15.78 2.39
N ALA A 118 -0.21 15.72 1.12
CA ALA A 118 0.81 14.79 0.67
C ALA A 118 2.14 15.02 1.40
N GLY A 119 2.59 16.26 1.48
CA GLY A 119 3.80 16.63 2.23
C GLY A 119 3.72 16.29 3.72
N MET A 120 2.56 16.48 4.35
CA MET A 120 2.34 16.09 5.76
C MET A 120 2.42 14.57 5.95
N ALA A 121 1.83 13.77 5.05
CA ALA A 121 1.89 12.31 5.13
C ALA A 121 3.31 11.77 4.93
N ASP A 122 4.08 12.35 4.03
CA ASP A 122 5.49 12.00 3.81
C ASP A 122 6.37 12.39 5.01
N PHE A 123 6.11 13.54 5.62
CA PHE A 123 6.79 13.97 6.85
C PHE A 123 6.49 13.02 8.01
N GLU A 124 5.23 12.66 8.24
CA GLU A 124 4.83 11.70 9.27
C GLU A 124 5.52 10.34 9.06
N ARG A 125 5.55 9.85 7.82
CA ARG A 125 6.25 8.61 7.47
C ARG A 125 7.74 8.69 7.78
N SER A 126 8.38 9.80 7.45
CA SER A 126 9.82 10.02 7.71
C SER A 126 10.12 9.98 9.20
N LEU A 127 9.29 10.60 10.03
CA LEU A 127 9.41 10.55 11.49
C LEU A 127 9.27 9.13 12.05
N ILE A 128 8.33 8.33 11.52
CA ILE A 128 8.14 6.93 11.94
C ILE A 128 9.38 6.10 11.58
N VAL A 129 9.91 6.26 10.36
CA VAL A 129 11.12 5.57 9.90
C VAL A 129 12.32 5.95 10.76
N GLU A 130 12.52 7.23 11.04
CA GLU A 130 13.60 7.73 11.89
C GLU A 130 13.54 7.15 13.30
N ARG A 131 12.38 7.24 13.97
CA ARG A 131 12.17 6.64 15.31
C ARG A 131 12.44 5.14 15.30
N THR A 132 11.95 4.43 14.29
CA THR A 132 12.11 2.98 14.16
C THR A 132 13.57 2.60 13.92
N SER A 133 14.30 3.34 13.07
CA SER A 133 15.71 3.09 12.77
C SER A 133 16.58 3.34 14.02
N THR A 134 16.37 4.44 14.72
CA THR A 134 17.06 4.76 15.97
C THR A 134 16.80 3.70 17.04
N GLY A 135 15.54 3.27 17.19
CA GLY A 135 15.16 2.19 18.10
C GLY A 135 15.83 0.85 17.75
N ARG A 136 15.94 0.51 16.46
CA ARG A 136 16.65 -0.69 15.99
C ARG A 136 18.15 -0.64 16.28
N ILE A 137 18.79 0.50 16.03
CA ILE A 137 20.23 0.71 16.32
C ILE A 137 20.47 0.52 17.82
N ALA A 138 19.69 1.17 18.69
CA ALA A 138 19.79 1.05 20.12
C ALA A 138 19.55 -0.38 20.63
N ALA A 139 18.56 -1.09 20.05
CA ALA A 139 18.28 -2.47 20.40
C ALA A 139 19.42 -3.41 19.94
N LYS A 140 19.98 -3.20 18.76
CA LYS A 140 21.14 -3.96 18.26
C LYS A 140 22.37 -3.74 19.13
N ALA A 141 22.61 -2.52 19.60
CA ALA A 141 23.69 -2.22 20.56
C ALA A 141 23.53 -2.94 21.90
N ARG A 142 22.29 -3.22 22.32
CA ARG A 142 21.98 -4.03 23.51
C ARG A 142 21.99 -5.55 23.24
N GLY A 143 22.42 -6.00 22.07
CA GLY A 143 22.50 -7.42 21.71
C GLY A 143 21.18 -8.02 21.21
N VAL A 144 20.11 -7.22 21.01
CA VAL A 144 18.85 -7.73 20.46
C VAL A 144 19.04 -8.13 19.01
N ARG A 145 18.78 -9.39 18.70
CA ARG A 145 18.88 -9.95 17.35
C ARG A 145 17.54 -9.76 16.63
N PHE A 146 17.58 -9.15 15.46
CA PHE A 146 16.43 -8.99 14.56
C PHE A 146 16.42 -10.09 13.48
N GLY A 147 15.23 -10.47 13.04
CA GLY A 147 15.01 -11.48 12.01
C GLY A 147 14.57 -12.85 12.58
N PRO A 148 14.33 -13.82 11.70
CA PRO A 148 13.94 -15.16 12.09
C PRO A 148 15.01 -15.81 12.96
N ARG A 149 14.60 -16.66 13.88
CA ARG A 149 15.54 -17.50 14.66
C ARG A 149 16.38 -18.34 13.68
N PRO A 150 17.69 -18.57 13.97
CA PRO A 150 18.48 -19.50 13.21
C PRO A 150 17.78 -20.86 13.15
N ALA A 151 17.80 -21.50 12.01
CA ALA A 151 17.22 -22.84 11.84
C ALA A 151 17.96 -23.92 12.64
N LEU A 152 19.25 -23.66 12.98
CA LEU A 152 20.10 -24.53 13.79
C LEU A 152 20.68 -23.74 14.96
N ALA A 153 20.72 -24.34 16.13
CA ALA A 153 21.43 -23.82 17.30
C ALA A 153 22.94 -24.03 17.13
N ALA A 154 23.74 -23.25 17.86
CA ALA A 154 25.21 -23.36 17.80
C ALA A 154 25.71 -24.79 18.13
N GLU A 155 25.11 -25.47 19.10
CA GLU A 155 25.39 -26.84 19.45
C GLU A 155 25.11 -27.82 18.31
N GLN A 156 24.01 -27.64 17.61
CA GLN A 156 23.65 -28.46 16.45
C GLN A 156 24.64 -28.24 15.28
N ILE A 157 25.14 -27.03 15.10
CA ILE A 157 26.15 -26.71 14.08
C ILE A 157 27.48 -27.38 14.44
N ALA A 158 27.91 -27.31 15.72
CA ALA A 158 29.12 -27.98 16.20
C ALA A 158 29.01 -29.50 16.03
N HIS A 159 27.90 -30.11 16.41
CA HIS A 159 27.65 -31.54 16.20
C HIS A 159 27.64 -31.94 14.72
N ALA A 160 26.99 -31.13 13.87
CA ALA A 160 27.02 -31.34 12.42
C ALA A 160 28.45 -31.32 11.86
N ARG A 161 29.30 -30.40 12.31
CA ARG A 161 30.70 -30.31 11.93
C ARG A 161 31.47 -31.56 12.32
N GLN A 162 31.31 -32.04 13.55
CA GLN A 162 31.92 -33.26 14.03
C GLN A 162 31.53 -34.50 13.21
N LEU A 163 30.23 -34.65 12.86
CA LEU A 163 29.75 -35.74 12.02
C LEU A 163 30.35 -35.70 10.61
N ILE A 164 30.56 -34.53 10.04
CA ILE A 164 31.13 -34.36 8.70
C ILE A 164 32.65 -34.59 8.73
N GLU A 165 33.37 -33.93 9.67
CA GLU A 165 34.85 -33.94 9.67
C GLU A 165 35.43 -35.21 10.30
N THR A 166 34.82 -35.71 11.37
CA THR A 166 35.38 -36.88 12.11
C THR A 166 34.75 -38.19 11.68
N ALA A 167 33.41 -38.20 11.45
CA ALA A 167 32.72 -39.43 11.08
C ALA A 167 32.56 -39.60 9.56
N GLY A 168 33.06 -38.64 8.72
CA GLY A 168 33.04 -38.74 7.27
C GLY A 168 31.63 -38.75 6.63
N LYS A 169 30.59 -38.30 7.37
CA LYS A 169 29.23 -38.36 6.87
C LYS A 169 28.97 -37.30 5.79
N PRO A 170 28.27 -37.64 4.70
CA PRO A 170 27.91 -36.68 3.68
C PRO A 170 27.02 -35.54 4.25
N VAL A 171 27.27 -34.29 3.86
CA VAL A 171 26.48 -33.13 4.31
C VAL A 171 24.98 -33.29 4.08
N ALA A 172 24.58 -33.98 3.00
CA ALA A 172 23.17 -34.26 2.69
C ALA A 172 22.51 -35.18 3.76
N GLU A 173 23.25 -36.15 4.29
CA GLU A 173 22.78 -37.06 5.35
C GLU A 173 22.63 -36.31 6.67
N VAL A 174 23.65 -35.50 7.05
CA VAL A 174 23.63 -34.68 8.28
C VAL A 174 22.51 -33.64 8.23
N ALA A 175 22.27 -33.01 7.09
CA ALA A 175 21.16 -32.07 6.92
C ALA A 175 19.78 -32.76 7.14
N ARG A 176 19.64 -33.98 6.66
CA ARG A 176 18.42 -34.78 6.85
C ARG A 176 18.23 -35.17 8.33
N LEU A 177 19.29 -35.54 9.02
CA LEU A 177 19.27 -35.85 10.48
C LEU A 177 18.85 -34.63 11.30
N LEU A 178 19.26 -33.42 10.89
CA LEU A 178 18.91 -32.16 11.58
C LEU A 178 17.59 -31.57 11.10
N GLY A 179 16.87 -32.19 10.17
CA GLY A 179 15.57 -31.70 9.66
C GLY A 179 15.66 -30.41 8.87
N VAL A 180 16.81 -30.11 8.25
CA VAL A 180 17.02 -28.88 7.46
C VAL A 180 17.41 -29.17 6.03
N HIS A 181 17.19 -28.19 5.14
CA HIS A 181 17.69 -28.32 3.76
C HIS A 181 19.23 -28.18 3.73
N ARG A 182 19.91 -28.93 2.85
CA ARG A 182 21.38 -28.95 2.72
C ARG A 182 21.99 -27.54 2.58
N ALA A 183 21.33 -26.64 1.83
CA ALA A 183 21.81 -25.27 1.69
C ALA A 183 21.75 -24.45 3.00
N THR A 184 20.85 -24.79 3.90
CA THR A 184 20.76 -24.17 5.23
C THR A 184 21.93 -24.63 6.10
N LEU A 185 22.31 -25.91 6.05
CA LEU A 185 23.45 -26.45 6.77
C LEU A 185 24.77 -25.87 6.24
N TYR A 186 24.97 -25.78 4.92
CA TYR A 186 26.15 -25.15 4.33
C TYR A 186 26.32 -23.71 4.82
N ARG A 187 25.29 -22.88 4.72
CA ARG A 187 25.32 -21.50 5.21
C ARG A 187 25.58 -21.37 6.71
N ALA A 188 25.11 -22.35 7.48
CA ALA A 188 25.34 -22.37 8.93
C ALA A 188 26.81 -22.73 9.26
N LEU A 189 27.41 -23.69 8.55
CA LEU A 189 28.81 -24.09 8.71
C LEU A 189 29.79 -22.98 8.30
N GLU A 190 29.51 -22.25 7.20
CA GLU A 190 30.35 -21.12 6.75
C GLU A 190 30.34 -19.95 7.74
N LYS A 191 29.19 -19.67 8.34
CA LYS A 191 29.03 -18.51 9.22
C LYS A 191 29.67 -18.69 10.60
N HIS A 192 30.02 -19.88 10.97
CA HIS A 192 30.61 -20.25 12.26
C HIS A 192 32.09 -20.74 12.10
N GLN A 193 32.74 -20.47 10.97
CA GLN A 193 34.18 -20.47 10.85
C GLN A 193 34.76 -19.24 11.58
#